data_7dcdbe9064ad60c0cbdca8ddf2f4f20e
#
_entry.id   7dcdbe9064ad60c0cbdca8ddf2f4f20e
#
_cell.length_a   1.000
_cell.length_b   1.000
_cell.length_c   1.000
_cell.angle_alpha   90.00
_cell.angle_beta   90.00
_cell.angle_gamma   90.00
#
_symmetry.space_group_name_H-M   'P 1'
#
loop_
_entity.id
_entity.type
_entity.pdbx_description
1 polymer ?
#
loop_
_entity_poly.entity_id
_entity_poly.type
_entity_poly.pdbx_seq_one_letter_code
_entity_poly.pdbx_strand_id
1 'polypeptide(L)'
;AGRAVARELLVYRYNQLDKAIENAAKLGFRDGAALYPMVTVNGEECHNEWEITFEEIHRNGAVAYAIFNYIRYTGDTAYLADCGLEVLLSVARFWAQRITWSGARRKYVMLGVTGPNEYENNVDNNWYTSYIACWSMRYAAESAAWVRENRPADYARICAKRRFDETAETKRWLEIADGMYFGEDRELGIFLQQDGYLDKEQTLAKDLDPADRPINQRWSWDRILRSCLIKQADVLQGLYFFGDDFDLDTVRRNFRFYEARTVHESSLSPCVHAILAARIGDCLLYTSDAADERSSV
;
A
#
# COMPACT_ATOMS: atom_id res chain seq x y z
N ALA A 1 18.57 -19.89 6.41
CA ALA A 1 19.09 -18.50 6.52
C ALA A 1 17.97 -17.49 6.30
N GLY A 2 17.09 -17.64 5.31
CA GLY A 2 16.06 -16.66 4.97
C GLY A 2 15.04 -16.34 6.09
N ARG A 3 14.56 -17.37 6.84
CA ARG A 3 13.55 -17.16 7.90
C ARG A 3 14.07 -16.27 9.03
N ALA A 4 15.29 -16.48 9.49
CA ALA A 4 15.88 -15.69 10.57
C ALA A 4 16.06 -14.23 10.13
N VAL A 5 16.58 -13.99 8.94
CA VAL A 5 16.77 -12.64 8.39
C VAL A 5 15.43 -11.90 8.25
N ALA A 6 14.39 -12.58 7.71
CA ALA A 6 13.06 -11.99 7.59
C ALA A 6 12.47 -11.61 8.97
N ARG A 7 12.65 -12.47 9.98
CA ARG A 7 12.20 -12.18 11.35
C ARG A 7 12.90 -10.95 11.92
N GLU A 8 14.20 -10.82 11.74
CA GLU A 8 14.98 -9.69 12.24
C GLU A 8 14.56 -8.37 11.59
N LEU A 9 14.22 -8.36 10.31
CA LEU A 9 13.65 -7.18 9.64
C LEU A 9 12.32 -6.75 10.26
N LEU A 10 11.47 -7.69 10.67
CA LEU A 10 10.21 -7.38 11.34
C LEU A 10 10.43 -6.96 12.79
N VAL A 11 11.39 -7.57 13.50
CA VAL A 11 11.80 -7.13 14.87
C VAL A 11 12.38 -5.72 14.81
N TYR A 12 13.14 -5.38 13.79
CA TYR A 12 13.58 -4.00 13.55
C TYR A 12 12.40 -3.02 13.50
N ARG A 13 11.33 -3.35 12.77
CA ARG A 13 10.11 -2.52 12.73
C ARG A 13 9.39 -2.46 14.08
N TYR A 14 9.34 -3.56 14.81
CA TYR A 14 8.80 -3.58 16.18
C TYR A 14 9.60 -2.67 17.13
N ASN A 15 10.92 -2.71 17.06
CA ASN A 15 11.78 -1.86 17.86
C ASN A 15 11.64 -0.37 17.55
N GLN A 16 11.13 -0.03 16.36
CA GLN A 16 10.86 1.35 15.93
C GLN A 16 9.42 1.79 16.24
N LEU A 17 8.57 0.95 16.82
CA LEU A 17 7.15 1.23 16.97
C LEU A 17 6.89 2.53 17.77
N ASP A 18 7.61 2.74 18.86
CA ASP A 18 7.43 3.95 19.69
C ASP A 18 7.85 5.21 18.91
N LYS A 19 8.88 5.13 18.06
CA LYS A 19 9.24 6.22 17.15
C LYS A 19 8.18 6.47 16.06
N ALA A 20 7.59 5.40 15.52
CA ALA A 20 6.49 5.52 14.57
C ALA A 20 5.24 6.17 15.21
N ILE A 21 4.99 5.91 16.50
CA ILE A 21 3.93 6.59 17.26
C ILE A 21 4.28 8.08 17.46
N GLU A 22 5.52 8.42 17.80
CA GLU A 22 5.98 9.81 17.88
C GLU A 22 5.85 10.54 16.53
N ASN A 23 6.21 9.88 15.40
CA ASN A 23 6.06 10.44 14.07
C ASN A 23 4.59 10.75 13.75
N ALA A 24 3.68 9.82 14.06
CA ALA A 24 2.25 10.05 13.88
C ALA A 24 1.72 11.19 14.78
N ALA A 25 2.18 11.25 16.02
CA ALA A 25 1.78 12.30 16.96
C ALA A 25 2.16 13.72 16.49
N LYS A 26 3.31 13.89 15.82
CA LYS A 26 3.72 15.15 15.20
C LYS A 26 2.73 15.64 14.14
N LEU A 27 2.00 14.73 13.50
CA LEU A 27 0.95 15.03 12.51
C LEU A 27 -0.45 15.12 13.12
N GLY A 28 -0.56 15.02 14.45
CA GLY A 28 -1.84 15.15 15.17
C GLY A 28 -2.58 13.84 15.44
N PHE A 29 -2.04 12.68 15.04
CA PHE A 29 -2.62 11.38 15.38
C PHE A 29 -2.39 11.05 16.85
N ARG A 30 -3.28 10.28 17.46
CA ARG A 30 -3.33 10.01 18.90
C ARG A 30 -3.50 8.53 19.21
N ASP A 31 -3.61 8.22 20.49
CA ASP A 31 -3.98 6.92 21.05
C ASP A 31 -3.11 5.75 20.57
N GLY A 32 -1.81 6.02 20.35
CA GLY A 32 -0.87 5.01 19.90
C GLY A 32 -0.98 4.64 18.42
N ALA A 33 -1.61 5.50 17.60
CA ALA A 33 -1.51 5.41 16.16
C ALA A 33 -0.04 5.57 15.71
N ALA A 34 0.42 4.73 14.79
CA ALA A 34 1.81 4.74 14.33
C ALA A 34 1.89 5.03 12.83
N LEU A 35 2.81 5.92 12.45
CA LEU A 35 3.22 6.15 11.06
C LEU A 35 4.72 5.88 10.94
N TYR A 36 5.06 4.78 10.32
CA TYR A 36 6.46 4.43 10.07
C TYR A 36 7.10 5.44 9.10
N PRO A 37 8.38 5.79 9.33
CA PRO A 37 9.06 6.73 8.44
C PRO A 37 9.25 6.17 7.04
N MET A 38 9.33 7.06 6.05
CA MET A 38 9.63 6.72 4.67
C MET A 38 11.13 6.41 4.51
N VAL A 39 11.98 7.29 5.02
CA VAL A 39 13.43 7.15 5.04
C VAL A 39 13.93 7.22 6.46
N THR A 40 14.65 6.20 6.92
CA THR A 40 15.13 6.18 8.30
C THR A 40 16.38 5.33 8.47
N VAL A 41 17.17 5.69 9.49
CA VAL A 41 18.24 4.86 10.04
C VAL A 41 17.84 4.33 11.41
N ASN A 42 17.23 5.17 12.26
CA ASN A 42 16.96 4.90 13.67
C ASN A 42 15.48 4.93 14.06
N GLY A 43 14.58 5.02 13.10
CA GLY A 43 13.13 5.14 13.32
C GLY A 43 12.58 6.55 13.22
N GLU A 44 13.43 7.56 13.16
CA GLU A 44 13.04 8.93 12.86
C GLU A 44 12.92 9.16 11.35
N GLU A 45 11.98 10.01 10.93
CA GLU A 45 11.86 10.38 9.52
C GLU A 45 13.07 11.25 9.13
N CYS A 46 13.88 10.74 8.21
CA CYS A 46 15.09 11.42 7.72
C CYS A 46 14.89 12.09 6.35
N HIS A 47 13.74 11.89 5.71
CA HIS A 47 13.40 12.60 4.48
C HIS A 47 13.04 14.04 4.87
N ASN A 48 13.73 15.00 4.29
CA ASN A 48 13.48 16.41 4.57
C ASN A 48 12.53 17.03 3.54
N GLU A 49 11.78 18.01 3.95
CA GLU A 49 11.14 19.09 3.17
C GLU A 49 10.14 18.71 2.08
N TRP A 50 9.90 17.43 1.77
CA TRP A 50 8.91 17.08 0.76
C TRP A 50 7.67 16.42 1.38
N GLU A 51 6.50 16.85 0.92
CA GLU A 51 5.19 16.38 1.39
C GLU A 51 4.99 14.86 1.24
N ILE A 52 5.74 14.23 0.36
CA ILE A 52 5.67 12.79 0.07
C ILE A 52 5.77 11.91 1.34
N THR A 53 6.46 12.39 2.37
CA THR A 53 6.62 11.63 3.63
C THR A 53 5.31 11.41 4.39
N PHE A 54 4.30 12.25 4.19
CA PHE A 54 2.97 12.08 4.77
C PHE A 54 1.87 11.84 3.73
N GLU A 55 2.23 11.80 2.44
CA GLU A 55 1.35 11.40 1.35
C GLU A 55 1.51 9.91 0.99
N GLU A 56 2.74 9.37 0.91
CA GLU A 56 3.02 7.95 0.63
C GLU A 56 2.82 7.06 1.86
N ILE A 57 1.66 7.15 2.46
CA ILE A 57 1.33 6.44 3.70
C ILE A 57 1.03 4.96 3.51
N HIS A 58 0.91 4.49 2.27
CA HIS A 58 0.74 3.07 1.94
C HIS A 58 1.89 2.19 2.46
N ARG A 59 3.06 2.76 2.77
CA ARG A 59 4.16 2.07 3.45
C ARG A 59 3.77 1.47 4.81
N ASN A 60 2.83 2.08 5.52
CA ASN A 60 2.26 1.52 6.75
C ASN A 60 1.56 0.19 6.48
N GLY A 61 0.79 0.12 5.40
CA GLY A 61 0.18 -1.12 4.96
C GLY A 61 1.21 -2.17 4.55
N ALA A 62 2.31 -1.75 3.91
CA ALA A 62 3.39 -2.66 3.55
C ALA A 62 4.05 -3.31 4.77
N VAL A 63 4.16 -2.60 5.91
CA VAL A 63 4.63 -3.20 7.18
C VAL A 63 3.69 -4.29 7.67
N ALA A 64 2.37 -4.03 7.65
CA ALA A 64 1.37 -5.03 8.03
C ALA A 64 1.39 -6.24 7.08
N TYR A 65 1.51 -5.99 5.77
CA TYR A 65 1.59 -7.05 4.76
C TYR A 65 2.87 -7.89 4.88
N ALA A 66 3.99 -7.29 5.27
CA ALA A 66 5.23 -8.01 5.54
C ALA A 66 5.08 -8.97 6.74
N ILE A 67 4.38 -8.57 7.80
CA ILE A 67 4.05 -9.45 8.94
C ILE A 67 3.19 -10.63 8.48
N PHE A 68 2.13 -10.36 7.71
CA PHE A 68 1.27 -11.38 7.13
C PHE A 68 2.05 -12.40 6.29
N ASN A 69 2.87 -11.92 5.34
CA ASN A 69 3.67 -12.78 4.48
C ASN A 69 4.67 -13.62 5.27
N TYR A 70 5.34 -13.03 6.26
CA TYR A 70 6.25 -13.77 7.11
C TYR A 70 5.54 -14.96 7.77
N ILE A 71 4.39 -14.73 8.38
CA ILE A 71 3.62 -15.77 9.06
C ILE A 71 3.11 -16.81 8.06
N ARG A 72 2.58 -16.38 6.92
CA ARG A 72 2.06 -17.27 5.86
C ARG A 72 3.12 -18.22 5.32
N TYR A 73 4.33 -17.71 5.08
CA TYR A 73 5.41 -18.53 4.50
C TYR A 73 6.20 -19.33 5.53
N THR A 74 6.22 -18.94 6.79
CA THR A 74 7.05 -19.60 7.83
C THR A 74 6.26 -20.42 8.83
N GLY A 75 4.96 -20.17 8.96
CA GLY A 75 4.11 -20.73 10.03
C GLY A 75 4.44 -20.19 11.43
N ASP A 76 5.26 -19.14 11.56
CA ASP A 76 5.68 -18.57 12.85
C ASP A 76 4.60 -17.64 13.42
N THR A 77 3.48 -18.23 13.84
CA THR A 77 2.38 -17.48 14.46
C THR A 77 2.74 -16.92 15.84
N ALA A 78 3.78 -17.45 16.51
CA ALA A 78 4.26 -16.91 17.78
C ALA A 78 4.71 -15.45 17.65
N TYR A 79 5.22 -15.06 16.48
CA TYR A 79 5.61 -13.68 16.19
C TYR A 79 4.48 -12.66 16.41
N LEU A 80 3.22 -13.04 16.20
CA LEU A 80 2.07 -12.14 16.47
C LEU A 80 2.00 -11.76 17.95
N ALA A 81 2.13 -12.73 18.84
CA ALA A 81 2.08 -12.49 20.28
C ALA A 81 3.35 -11.81 20.82
N ASP A 82 4.51 -12.11 20.20
CA ASP A 82 5.81 -11.57 20.64
C ASP A 82 5.97 -10.09 20.26
N CYS A 83 5.60 -9.72 19.02
CA CYS A 83 5.90 -8.42 18.43
C CYS A 83 4.79 -7.90 17.51
N GLY A 84 4.24 -8.77 16.65
CA GLY A 84 3.46 -8.37 15.48
C GLY A 84 2.15 -7.67 15.83
N LEU A 85 1.43 -8.14 16.85
CA LEU A 85 0.13 -7.57 17.20
C LEU A 85 0.25 -6.11 17.65
N GLU A 86 1.26 -5.74 18.44
CA GLU A 86 1.44 -4.34 18.85
C GLU A 86 1.65 -3.41 17.64
N VAL A 87 2.38 -3.86 16.62
CA VAL A 87 2.57 -3.12 15.37
C VAL A 87 1.25 -2.99 14.61
N LEU A 88 0.54 -4.11 14.42
CA LEU A 88 -0.72 -4.14 13.67
C LEU A 88 -1.80 -3.25 14.30
N LEU A 89 -1.95 -3.27 15.63
CA LEU A 89 -2.88 -2.41 16.36
C LEU A 89 -2.58 -0.92 16.09
N SER A 90 -1.31 -0.54 16.18
CA SER A 90 -0.90 0.86 16.02
C SER A 90 -1.03 1.35 14.58
N VAL A 91 -0.78 0.48 13.59
CA VAL A 91 -1.02 0.74 12.17
C VAL A 91 -2.51 0.87 11.89
N ALA A 92 -3.35 0.00 12.44
CA ALA A 92 -4.80 0.07 12.26
C ALA A 92 -5.40 1.35 12.87
N ARG A 93 -4.90 1.79 14.04
CA ARG A 93 -5.27 3.06 14.67
C ARG A 93 -4.93 4.26 13.79
N PHE A 94 -3.77 4.23 13.13
CA PHE A 94 -3.40 5.25 12.17
C PHE A 94 -4.41 5.31 11.03
N TRP A 95 -4.73 4.20 10.40
CA TRP A 95 -5.69 4.15 9.31
C TRP A 95 -7.08 4.62 9.72
N ALA A 96 -7.57 4.19 10.88
CA ALA A 96 -8.88 4.58 11.39
C ALA A 96 -9.01 6.09 11.68
N GLN A 97 -7.89 6.78 11.97
CA GLN A 97 -7.85 8.22 12.18
C GLN A 97 -7.56 9.00 10.88
N ARG A 98 -6.82 8.39 9.94
CA ARG A 98 -6.44 9.02 8.67
C ARG A 98 -7.58 9.07 7.65
N ILE A 99 -8.45 8.08 7.68
CA ILE A 99 -9.58 7.94 6.77
C ILE A 99 -10.73 8.86 7.25
N THR A 100 -11.36 9.56 6.31
CA THR A 100 -12.39 10.56 6.57
C THR A 100 -13.76 10.09 6.07
N TRP A 101 -14.83 10.39 6.81
CA TRP A 101 -16.20 10.19 6.34
C TRP A 101 -16.62 11.32 5.41
N SER A 102 -17.02 10.98 4.19
CA SER A 102 -17.60 11.92 3.24
C SER A 102 -19.12 11.90 3.33
N GLY A 103 -19.70 12.98 3.85
CA GLY A 103 -21.17 13.13 3.88
C GLY A 103 -21.81 13.16 2.49
N ALA A 104 -21.10 13.73 1.50
CA ALA A 104 -21.56 13.80 0.12
C ALA A 104 -21.60 12.42 -0.56
N ARG A 105 -20.59 11.58 -0.33
CA ARG A 105 -20.50 10.23 -0.91
C ARG A 105 -21.19 9.17 -0.04
N ARG A 106 -21.47 9.49 1.25
CA ARG A 106 -21.91 8.51 2.25
C ARG A 106 -21.00 7.29 2.31
N LYS A 107 -19.70 7.53 2.27
CA LYS A 107 -18.61 6.56 2.26
C LYS A 107 -17.41 7.12 3.00
N TYR A 108 -16.54 6.24 3.47
CA TYR A 108 -15.21 6.63 3.92
C TYR A 108 -14.31 6.90 2.71
N VAL A 109 -13.45 7.92 2.80
CA VAL A 109 -12.58 8.39 1.71
C VAL A 109 -11.16 8.59 2.20
N MET A 110 -10.20 8.43 1.29
CA MET A 110 -8.78 8.69 1.52
C MET A 110 -8.37 9.93 0.72
N LEU A 111 -8.12 11.03 1.40
CA LEU A 111 -7.82 12.32 0.76
C LEU A 111 -6.33 12.65 0.84
N GLY A 112 -5.79 13.31 -0.19
CA GLY A 112 -4.46 13.87 -0.20
C GLY A 112 -3.36 12.84 0.05
N VAL A 113 -3.21 11.87 -0.83
CA VAL A 113 -2.18 10.83 -0.77
C VAL A 113 -1.41 10.72 -2.07
N THR A 114 -0.24 10.10 -2.00
CA THR A 114 0.49 9.63 -3.18
C THR A 114 0.52 8.11 -3.13
N GLY A 115 0.05 7.46 -4.20
CA GLY A 115 0.13 6.01 -4.35
C GLY A 115 1.54 5.56 -4.73
N PRO A 116 1.74 4.26 -5.03
CA PRO A 116 3.03 3.77 -5.53
C PRO A 116 3.46 4.40 -6.85
N ASN A 117 2.52 4.89 -7.67
CA ASN A 117 2.85 5.70 -8.84
C ASN A 117 3.29 7.10 -8.41
N GLU A 118 4.58 7.32 -8.26
CA GLU A 118 5.15 8.60 -7.86
C GLU A 118 5.06 9.72 -8.94
N TYR A 119 4.42 9.45 -10.10
CA TYR A 119 4.05 10.48 -11.08
C TYR A 119 2.71 11.16 -10.75
N GLU A 120 2.22 10.91 -9.56
CA GLU A 120 1.09 11.55 -8.91
C GLU A 120 1.51 12.08 -7.55
N ASN A 121 0.85 13.12 -7.10
CA ASN A 121 0.94 13.56 -5.71
C ASN A 121 -0.37 14.25 -5.29
N ASN A 122 -0.66 14.18 -4.00
CA ASN A 122 -1.83 14.80 -3.37
C ASN A 122 -3.15 14.46 -4.07
N VAL A 123 -3.35 13.17 -4.38
CA VAL A 123 -4.57 12.68 -5.02
C VAL A 123 -5.56 12.14 -4.01
N ASP A 124 -6.84 12.11 -4.39
CA ASP A 124 -7.91 11.58 -3.56
C ASP A 124 -8.28 10.16 -3.99
N ASN A 125 -8.56 9.33 -2.99
CA ASN A 125 -9.06 7.97 -3.16
C ASN A 125 -8.17 7.08 -4.03
N ASN A 126 -6.83 7.16 -3.82
CA ASN A 126 -5.93 6.20 -4.45
C ASN A 126 -6.36 4.78 -4.07
N TRP A 127 -6.64 3.98 -5.10
CA TRP A 127 -7.23 2.65 -4.93
C TRP A 127 -6.35 1.72 -4.09
N TYR A 128 -5.05 1.65 -4.42
CA TYR A 128 -4.12 0.79 -3.69
C TYR A 128 -3.98 1.18 -2.22
N THR A 129 -3.76 2.48 -1.95
CA THR A 129 -3.64 2.98 -0.57
C THR A 129 -4.90 2.70 0.24
N SER A 130 -6.08 2.91 -0.35
CA SER A 130 -7.36 2.61 0.29
C SER A 130 -7.54 1.12 0.55
N TYR A 131 -7.15 0.27 -0.40
CA TYR A 131 -7.30 -1.18 -0.28
C TYR A 131 -6.40 -1.77 0.81
N ILE A 132 -5.10 -1.42 0.79
CA ILE A 132 -4.16 -1.92 1.80
C ILE A 132 -4.47 -1.38 3.20
N ALA A 133 -5.06 -0.18 3.32
CA ALA A 133 -5.53 0.35 4.60
C ALA A 133 -6.68 -0.50 5.16
N CYS A 134 -7.71 -0.79 4.35
CA CYS A 134 -8.84 -1.64 4.73
C CYS A 134 -8.38 -3.05 5.09
N TRP A 135 -7.52 -3.63 4.26
CA TRP A 135 -6.94 -4.94 4.51
C TRP A 135 -6.15 -4.97 5.82
N SER A 136 -5.31 -3.96 6.08
CA SER A 136 -4.52 -3.87 7.31
C SER A 136 -5.39 -3.83 8.57
N MET A 137 -6.51 -3.10 8.53
CA MET A 137 -7.46 -3.03 9.64
C MET A 137 -8.16 -4.36 9.90
N ARG A 138 -8.57 -5.08 8.84
CA ARG A 138 -9.15 -6.43 8.96
C ARG A 138 -8.13 -7.41 9.52
N TYR A 139 -6.92 -7.42 8.97
CA TYR A 139 -5.86 -8.31 9.42
C TYR A 139 -5.45 -8.04 10.88
N ALA A 140 -5.46 -6.78 11.33
CA ALA A 140 -5.23 -6.45 12.74
C ALA A 140 -6.33 -7.01 13.65
N ALA A 141 -7.60 -6.92 13.26
CA ALA A 141 -8.73 -7.49 14.00
C ALA A 141 -8.64 -9.03 14.08
N GLU A 142 -8.34 -9.70 12.95
CA GLU A 142 -8.14 -11.15 12.89
C GLU A 142 -6.96 -11.60 13.76
N SER A 143 -5.85 -10.87 13.68
CA SER A 143 -4.65 -11.15 14.50
C SER A 143 -4.91 -10.97 15.99
N ALA A 144 -5.69 -9.97 16.40
CA ALA A 144 -6.08 -9.78 17.78
C ALA A 144 -6.92 -10.95 18.31
N ALA A 145 -7.91 -11.39 17.54
CA ALA A 145 -8.74 -12.54 17.86
C ALA A 145 -7.88 -13.81 17.98
N TRP A 146 -6.97 -14.03 17.02
CA TRP A 146 -6.08 -15.19 17.06
C TRP A 146 -5.18 -15.21 18.31
N VAL A 147 -4.56 -14.07 18.67
CA VAL A 147 -3.69 -13.98 19.87
C VAL A 147 -4.52 -14.18 21.13
N ARG A 148 -5.73 -13.61 21.22
CA ARG A 148 -6.63 -13.81 22.34
C ARG A 148 -6.94 -15.29 22.59
N GLU A 149 -7.23 -16.04 21.53
CA GLU A 149 -7.61 -17.44 21.60
C GLU A 149 -6.42 -18.37 21.88
N ASN A 150 -5.27 -18.11 21.26
CA ASN A 150 -4.12 -19.00 21.30
C ASN A 150 -3.04 -18.61 22.32
N ARG A 151 -2.97 -17.34 22.72
CA ARG A 151 -1.95 -16.78 23.62
C ARG A 151 -2.58 -15.77 24.60
N PRO A 152 -3.57 -16.19 25.43
CA PRO A 152 -4.35 -15.26 26.25
C PRO A 152 -3.54 -14.43 27.25
N ALA A 153 -2.44 -14.96 27.79
CA ALA A 153 -1.58 -14.21 28.71
C ALA A 153 -0.84 -13.06 27.97
N ASP A 154 -0.33 -13.33 26.78
CA ASP A 154 0.30 -12.31 25.93
C ASP A 154 -0.70 -11.28 25.46
N TYR A 155 -1.91 -11.73 25.10
CA TYR A 155 -2.99 -10.84 24.72
C TYR A 155 -3.34 -9.85 25.86
N ALA A 156 -3.51 -10.35 27.09
CA ALA A 156 -3.77 -9.50 28.25
C ALA A 156 -2.64 -8.48 28.51
N ARG A 157 -1.39 -8.91 28.34
CA ARG A 157 -0.20 -8.03 28.44
C ARG A 157 -0.23 -6.94 27.38
N ILE A 158 -0.52 -7.29 26.12
CA ILE A 158 -0.59 -6.34 24.99
C ILE A 158 -1.73 -5.35 25.19
N CYS A 159 -2.93 -5.83 25.56
CA CYS A 159 -4.08 -4.96 25.83
C CYS A 159 -3.75 -3.94 26.93
N ALA A 160 -3.15 -4.37 28.02
CA ALA A 160 -2.75 -3.47 29.12
C ALA A 160 -1.70 -2.45 28.66
N LYS A 161 -0.66 -2.90 27.94
CA LYS A 161 0.43 -2.05 27.45
C LYS A 161 -0.06 -1.01 26.43
N ARG A 162 -0.88 -1.42 25.48
CA ARG A 162 -1.36 -0.57 24.39
C ARG A 162 -2.73 0.04 24.65
N ARG A 163 -3.35 -0.22 25.80
CA ARG A 163 -4.71 0.23 26.18
C ARG A 163 -5.72 -0.10 25.07
N PHE A 164 -5.65 -1.34 24.60
CA PHE A 164 -6.47 -1.81 23.48
C PHE A 164 -7.86 -2.23 23.96
N ASP A 165 -8.89 -1.58 23.41
CA ASP A 165 -10.29 -1.97 23.51
C ASP A 165 -10.69 -2.73 22.24
N GLU A 166 -10.59 -4.06 22.29
CA GLU A 166 -10.88 -4.90 21.12
C GLU A 166 -12.27 -4.62 20.56
N THR A 167 -13.28 -4.56 21.43
CA THR A 167 -14.68 -4.43 20.98
C THR A 167 -14.92 -3.10 20.26
N ALA A 168 -14.46 -2.02 20.84
CA ALA A 168 -14.67 -0.69 20.26
C ALA A 168 -13.80 -0.45 19.02
N GLU A 169 -12.51 -0.82 19.10
CA GLU A 169 -11.58 -0.52 18.04
C GLU A 169 -11.79 -1.40 16.81
N THR A 170 -11.96 -2.72 16.97
CA THR A 170 -12.19 -3.61 15.81
C THR A 170 -13.53 -3.33 15.14
N LYS A 171 -14.57 -3.02 15.90
CA LYS A 171 -15.85 -2.58 15.33
C LYS A 171 -15.67 -1.36 14.44
N ARG A 172 -14.92 -0.36 14.92
CA ARG A 172 -14.65 0.86 14.16
C ARG A 172 -13.81 0.59 12.89
N TRP A 173 -12.79 -0.27 12.99
CA TRP A 173 -11.96 -0.65 11.85
C TRP A 173 -12.74 -1.36 10.76
N LEU A 174 -13.60 -2.31 11.14
CA LEU A 174 -14.44 -3.05 10.19
C LEU A 174 -15.50 -2.14 9.56
N GLU A 175 -16.12 -1.25 10.34
CA GLU A 175 -17.07 -0.25 9.82
C GLU A 175 -16.42 0.62 8.73
N ILE A 176 -15.19 1.10 8.97
CA ILE A 176 -14.45 1.90 7.99
C ILE A 176 -14.12 1.06 6.75
N ALA A 177 -13.61 -0.15 6.95
CA ALA A 177 -13.20 -1.02 5.85
C ALA A 177 -14.38 -1.45 4.97
N ASP A 178 -15.57 -1.68 5.56
CA ASP A 178 -16.79 -2.04 4.82
C ASP A 178 -17.43 -0.84 4.12
N GLY A 179 -17.26 0.34 4.70
CA GLY A 179 -17.81 1.59 4.19
C GLY A 179 -16.88 2.36 3.23
N MET A 180 -15.68 1.84 2.91
CA MET A 180 -14.71 2.53 2.08
C MET A 180 -15.20 2.73 0.65
N TYR A 181 -14.87 3.90 0.09
CA TYR A 181 -15.08 4.19 -1.32
C TYR A 181 -13.91 3.66 -2.16
N PHE A 182 -14.26 2.97 -3.23
CA PHE A 182 -13.33 2.56 -4.28
C PHE A 182 -13.85 3.07 -5.61
N GLY A 183 -13.04 3.85 -6.33
CA GLY A 183 -13.36 4.32 -7.68
C GLY A 183 -13.29 3.18 -8.68
N GLU A 184 -14.30 3.10 -9.55
CA GLU A 184 -14.35 2.14 -10.66
C GLU A 184 -14.93 2.79 -11.91
N ASP A 185 -14.49 2.36 -13.08
CA ASP A 185 -15.18 2.59 -14.34
C ASP A 185 -15.83 1.30 -14.79
N ARG A 186 -17.18 1.31 -14.86
CA ARG A 186 -17.96 0.11 -15.16
C ARG A 186 -17.98 -0.25 -16.64
N GLU A 187 -17.79 0.72 -17.54
CA GLU A 187 -17.76 0.47 -18.98
C GLU A 187 -16.44 -0.20 -19.37
N LEU A 188 -15.34 0.28 -18.82
CA LEU A 188 -14.01 -0.32 -18.99
C LEU A 188 -13.81 -1.55 -18.11
N GLY A 189 -14.57 -1.68 -17.03
CA GLY A 189 -14.44 -2.76 -16.04
C GLY A 189 -13.13 -2.71 -15.28
N ILE A 190 -12.67 -1.51 -14.92
CA ILE A 190 -11.41 -1.26 -14.24
C ILE A 190 -11.62 -0.53 -12.92
N PHE A 191 -10.69 -0.69 -12.01
CA PHE A 191 -10.54 0.18 -10.84
C PHE A 191 -9.85 1.47 -11.26
N LEU A 192 -10.29 2.62 -10.73
CA LEU A 192 -9.64 3.89 -10.98
C LEU A 192 -8.47 4.08 -9.99
N GLN A 193 -7.29 4.41 -10.50
CA GLN A 193 -6.11 4.64 -9.65
C GLN A 193 -6.39 5.70 -8.58
N GLN A 194 -7.09 6.76 -8.93
CA GLN A 194 -7.60 7.81 -8.04
C GLN A 194 -8.77 8.55 -8.68
N ASP A 195 -9.41 9.45 -7.94
CA ASP A 195 -10.42 10.34 -8.50
C ASP A 195 -9.83 11.17 -9.66
N GLY A 196 -10.59 11.34 -10.73
CA GLY A 196 -10.19 12.12 -11.90
C GLY A 196 -9.12 11.47 -12.81
N TYR A 197 -8.76 10.20 -12.59
CA TYR A 197 -7.71 9.56 -13.39
C TYR A 197 -8.03 9.56 -14.90
N LEU A 198 -9.27 9.33 -15.30
CA LEU A 198 -9.68 9.33 -16.71
C LEU A 198 -9.82 10.73 -17.33
N ASP A 199 -9.83 11.79 -16.50
CA ASP A 199 -9.87 13.18 -16.98
C ASP A 199 -8.48 13.68 -17.41
N LYS A 200 -7.43 12.94 -17.10
CA LYS A 200 -6.06 13.26 -17.50
C LYS A 200 -5.81 12.99 -18.98
N GLU A 201 -4.76 13.57 -19.53
CA GLU A 201 -4.29 13.26 -20.89
C GLU A 201 -3.98 11.77 -21.02
N GLN A 202 -4.81 11.08 -21.84
CA GLN A 202 -4.80 9.62 -21.99
C GLN A 202 -3.80 9.15 -23.07
N THR A 203 -2.52 9.48 -22.91
CA THR A 203 -1.44 9.03 -23.80
C THR A 203 -1.01 7.60 -23.43
N LEU A 204 -0.79 6.74 -24.41
CA LEU A 204 -0.20 5.42 -24.18
C LEU A 204 1.34 5.50 -24.17
N ALA A 205 1.96 4.68 -23.33
CA ALA A 205 3.42 4.67 -23.21
C ALA A 205 4.14 4.37 -24.54
N LYS A 206 3.53 3.53 -25.40
CA LYS A 206 4.06 3.21 -26.75
C LYS A 206 4.04 4.39 -27.74
N ASP A 207 3.18 5.38 -27.50
CA ASP A 207 2.97 6.53 -28.37
C ASP A 207 3.86 7.72 -27.98
N LEU A 208 4.67 7.59 -26.93
CA LEU A 208 5.66 8.59 -26.53
C LEU A 208 6.80 8.68 -27.54
N ASP A 209 7.25 9.91 -27.81
CA ASP A 209 8.52 10.11 -28.51
C ASP A 209 9.67 9.52 -27.67
N PRO A 210 10.50 8.64 -28.24
CA PRO A 210 11.68 8.13 -27.56
C PRO A 210 12.59 9.23 -26.98
N ALA A 211 12.64 10.41 -27.60
CA ALA A 211 13.40 11.56 -27.13
C ALA A 211 12.84 12.16 -25.81
N ASP A 212 11.58 11.90 -25.49
CA ASP A 212 10.95 12.34 -24.24
C ASP A 212 11.23 11.39 -23.06
N ARG A 213 11.90 10.27 -23.29
CA ARG A 213 12.22 9.29 -22.23
C ARG A 213 13.62 9.49 -21.64
N PRO A 214 13.80 9.29 -20.34
CA PRO A 214 12.74 9.10 -19.33
C PRO A 214 12.00 10.42 -19.06
N ILE A 215 10.68 10.36 -18.91
CA ILE A 215 9.84 11.59 -18.86
C ILE A 215 10.15 12.46 -17.66
N ASN A 216 10.58 11.88 -16.52
CA ASN A 216 10.97 12.64 -15.34
C ASN A 216 12.21 13.55 -15.55
N GLN A 217 12.99 13.31 -16.60
CA GLN A 217 14.13 14.13 -16.98
C GLN A 217 13.83 15.09 -18.14
N ARG A 218 12.73 14.87 -18.86
CA ARG A 218 12.40 15.60 -20.11
C ARG A 218 11.18 16.50 -19.96
N TRP A 219 10.20 16.08 -19.16
CA TRP A 219 8.98 16.83 -18.96
C TRP A 219 9.02 17.64 -17.67
N SER A 220 8.27 18.75 -17.63
CA SER A 220 7.99 19.44 -16.37
C SER A 220 7.12 18.58 -15.47
N TRP A 221 7.25 18.77 -14.18
CA TRP A 221 6.40 18.09 -13.20
C TRP A 221 4.90 18.36 -13.44
N ASP A 222 4.56 19.61 -13.80
CA ASP A 222 3.19 19.98 -14.19
C ASP A 222 2.65 19.10 -15.34
N ARG A 223 3.46 18.87 -16.38
CA ARG A 223 3.04 18.01 -17.51
C ARG A 223 2.86 16.57 -17.08
N ILE A 224 3.75 16.03 -16.24
CA ILE A 224 3.64 14.68 -15.70
C ILE A 224 2.34 14.52 -14.93
N LEU A 225 2.03 15.42 -14.00
CA LEU A 225 0.81 15.35 -13.18
C LEU A 225 -0.49 15.42 -13.97
N ARG A 226 -0.51 16.06 -15.15
CA ARG A 226 -1.65 16.11 -16.05
C ARG A 226 -1.78 14.90 -16.98
N SER A 227 -0.76 14.05 -17.05
CA SER A 227 -0.77 12.83 -17.86
C SER A 227 -1.27 11.63 -17.05
N CYS A 228 -1.77 10.62 -17.76
CA CYS A 228 -2.14 9.34 -17.16
C CYS A 228 -0.94 8.36 -17.03
N LEU A 229 0.27 8.80 -17.37
CA LEU A 229 1.44 7.94 -17.40
C LEU A 229 1.87 7.50 -16.00
N ILE A 230 2.32 6.27 -15.93
CA ILE A 230 2.61 5.57 -14.68
C ILE A 230 4.10 5.21 -14.64
N LYS A 231 4.79 5.64 -13.58
CA LYS A 231 6.19 5.33 -13.35
C LYS A 231 6.40 3.85 -13.02
N GLN A 232 5.55 3.34 -12.14
CA GLN A 232 5.58 1.97 -11.62
C GLN A 232 4.18 1.54 -11.14
N ALA A 233 3.99 0.23 -10.96
CA ALA A 233 2.69 -0.35 -10.61
C ALA A 233 2.02 0.33 -9.40
N ASP A 234 0.75 0.69 -9.54
CA ASP A 234 -0.12 1.25 -8.49
C ASP A 234 -1.33 0.33 -8.26
N VAL A 235 -2.41 0.45 -9.04
CA VAL A 235 -3.51 -0.53 -9.01
C VAL A 235 -2.97 -1.94 -9.20
N LEU A 236 -2.02 -2.12 -10.11
CA LEU A 236 -1.39 -3.43 -10.36
C LEU A 236 -0.59 -3.94 -9.16
N GLN A 237 -0.01 -3.06 -8.34
CA GLN A 237 0.62 -3.45 -7.08
C GLN A 237 -0.40 -4.06 -6.12
N GLY A 238 -1.60 -3.48 -6.04
CA GLY A 238 -2.68 -4.03 -5.23
C GLY A 238 -3.19 -5.37 -5.76
N LEU A 239 -3.35 -5.50 -7.07
CA LEU A 239 -3.75 -6.76 -7.71
C LEU A 239 -2.67 -7.86 -7.59
N TYR A 240 -1.41 -7.49 -7.46
CA TYR A 240 -0.35 -8.42 -7.12
C TYR A 240 -0.46 -8.92 -5.66
N PHE A 241 -0.72 -8.03 -4.72
CA PHE A 241 -0.82 -8.39 -3.30
C PHE A 241 -2.11 -9.13 -2.97
N PHE A 242 -3.22 -8.67 -3.51
CA PHE A 242 -4.58 -9.10 -3.16
C PHE A 242 -5.33 -9.72 -4.33
N GLY A 243 -4.61 -10.19 -5.32
CA GLY A 243 -5.23 -10.68 -6.55
C GLY A 243 -6.14 -11.90 -6.36
N ASP A 244 -6.00 -12.64 -5.26
CA ASP A 244 -6.88 -13.76 -4.92
C ASP A 244 -8.29 -13.30 -4.49
N ASP A 245 -8.46 -12.01 -4.18
CA ASP A 245 -9.76 -11.40 -3.88
C ASP A 245 -10.56 -11.06 -5.14
N PHE A 246 -9.96 -11.18 -6.34
CA PHE A 246 -10.56 -10.79 -7.62
C PHE A 246 -10.55 -11.94 -8.63
N ASP A 247 -11.59 -11.99 -9.46
CA ASP A 247 -11.61 -12.90 -10.60
C ASP A 247 -10.52 -12.55 -11.64
N LEU A 248 -10.10 -13.56 -12.39
CA LEU A 248 -9.00 -13.43 -13.36
C LEU A 248 -9.30 -12.43 -14.48
N ASP A 249 -10.57 -12.28 -14.86
CA ASP A 249 -10.96 -11.35 -15.92
C ASP A 249 -10.88 -9.90 -15.44
N THR A 250 -11.21 -9.65 -14.18
CA THR A 250 -10.98 -8.33 -13.53
C THR A 250 -9.49 -8.01 -13.48
N VAL A 251 -8.65 -8.96 -13.06
CA VAL A 251 -7.18 -8.78 -13.07
C VAL A 251 -6.69 -8.48 -14.51
N ARG A 252 -7.17 -9.23 -15.50
CA ARG A 252 -6.77 -9.07 -16.91
C ARG A 252 -7.15 -7.71 -17.49
N ARG A 253 -8.38 -7.23 -17.21
CA ARG A 253 -8.84 -5.90 -17.71
C ARG A 253 -7.97 -4.78 -17.12
N ASN A 254 -7.76 -4.79 -15.82
CA ASN A 254 -6.92 -3.79 -15.15
C ASN A 254 -5.48 -3.86 -15.64
N PHE A 255 -4.91 -5.07 -15.76
CA PHE A 255 -3.55 -5.25 -16.26
C PHE A 255 -3.38 -4.60 -17.64
N ARG A 256 -4.22 -4.96 -18.61
CA ARG A 256 -4.12 -4.41 -19.98
C ARG A 256 -4.27 -2.89 -20.03
N PHE A 257 -5.14 -2.35 -19.19
CA PHE A 257 -5.37 -0.92 -19.13
C PHE A 257 -4.16 -0.17 -18.57
N TYR A 258 -3.62 -0.61 -17.45
CA TYR A 258 -2.53 0.06 -16.76
C TYR A 258 -1.16 -0.23 -17.37
N GLU A 259 -0.93 -1.44 -17.87
CA GLU A 259 0.30 -1.79 -18.60
C GLU A 259 0.53 -0.85 -19.78
N ALA A 260 -0.50 -0.61 -20.60
CA ALA A 260 -0.40 0.27 -21.77
C ALA A 260 -0.03 1.74 -21.42
N ARG A 261 -0.14 2.14 -20.14
CA ARG A 261 0.15 3.49 -19.64
C ARG A 261 1.40 3.55 -18.76
N THR A 262 2.01 2.41 -18.48
CA THR A 262 3.20 2.34 -17.63
C THR A 262 4.46 2.54 -18.46
N VAL A 263 5.27 3.53 -18.08
CA VAL A 263 6.54 3.85 -18.79
C VAL A 263 7.72 3.04 -18.24
N HIS A 264 7.54 2.31 -17.14
CA HIS A 264 8.56 1.49 -16.49
C HIS A 264 9.85 2.24 -16.12
N GLU A 265 9.73 3.49 -15.69
CA GLU A 265 10.87 4.32 -15.29
C GLU A 265 11.27 4.11 -13.81
N SER A 266 11.13 2.87 -13.35
CA SER A 266 11.52 2.42 -12.01
C SER A 266 11.97 0.97 -12.05
N SER A 267 13.03 0.63 -11.35
CA SER A 267 13.50 -0.76 -11.19
C SER A 267 12.49 -1.66 -10.45
N LEU A 268 11.51 -1.09 -9.79
CA LEU A 268 10.45 -1.83 -9.08
C LEU A 268 9.30 -2.25 -10.01
N SER A 269 9.15 -1.58 -11.16
CA SER A 269 8.02 -1.79 -12.07
C SER A 269 8.00 -3.17 -12.72
N PRO A 270 9.08 -3.68 -13.35
CA PRO A 270 9.03 -4.90 -14.16
C PRO A 270 8.58 -6.14 -13.39
N CYS A 271 8.97 -6.26 -12.12
CA CYS A 271 8.68 -7.44 -11.32
C CYS A 271 7.17 -7.68 -11.16
N VAL A 272 6.42 -6.66 -10.76
CA VAL A 272 4.95 -6.76 -10.56
C VAL A 272 4.24 -7.05 -11.88
N HIS A 273 4.64 -6.35 -12.94
CA HIS A 273 4.05 -6.53 -14.26
C HIS A 273 4.31 -7.93 -14.83
N ALA A 274 5.55 -8.45 -14.71
CA ALA A 274 5.89 -9.79 -15.16
C ALA A 274 5.10 -10.88 -14.40
N ILE A 275 4.93 -10.75 -13.08
CA ILE A 275 4.16 -11.70 -12.28
C ILE A 275 2.68 -11.69 -12.69
N LEU A 276 2.09 -10.52 -12.88
CA LEU A 276 0.69 -10.41 -13.29
C LEU A 276 0.49 -10.89 -14.73
N ALA A 277 1.42 -10.59 -15.66
CA ALA A 277 1.40 -11.11 -17.02
C ALA A 277 1.40 -12.64 -17.04
N ALA A 278 2.28 -13.26 -16.24
CA ALA A 278 2.31 -14.72 -16.09
C ALA A 278 0.98 -15.26 -15.53
N ARG A 279 0.39 -14.59 -14.53
CA ARG A 279 -0.88 -14.98 -13.92
C ARG A 279 -2.05 -14.97 -14.91
N ILE A 280 -2.11 -13.98 -15.79
CA ILE A 280 -3.18 -13.87 -16.82
C ILE A 280 -2.89 -14.65 -18.08
N GLY A 281 -1.75 -15.32 -18.19
CA GLY A 281 -1.33 -16.10 -19.35
C GLY A 281 -0.82 -15.27 -20.53
N ASP A 282 -0.37 -14.04 -20.29
CA ASP A 282 0.23 -13.17 -21.31
C ASP A 282 1.73 -13.44 -21.42
N CYS A 283 2.08 -14.49 -22.17
CA CYS A 283 3.45 -15.00 -22.26
C CYS A 283 4.40 -14.07 -23.04
N LEU A 284 3.91 -13.19 -23.89
CA LEU A 284 4.76 -12.29 -24.70
C LEU A 284 5.41 -11.19 -23.85
N LEU A 285 4.65 -10.59 -22.94
CA LEU A 285 5.16 -9.60 -21.98
C LEU A 285 6.11 -10.23 -20.93
N TYR A 286 5.84 -11.44 -20.56
CA TYR A 286 6.62 -12.20 -19.58
C TYR A 286 8.04 -12.56 -20.08
N THR A 287 8.25 -12.73 -21.38
CA THR A 287 9.52 -13.21 -21.95
C THR A 287 10.40 -12.12 -22.56
N SER A 288 9.85 -10.97 -22.94
CA SER A 288 10.60 -9.99 -23.75
C SER A 288 11.22 -8.85 -22.96
N ASP A 289 10.66 -8.46 -21.83
CA ASP A 289 11.01 -7.16 -21.23
C ASP A 289 11.95 -7.23 -20.01
N ALA A 290 11.91 -8.32 -19.25
CA ALA A 290 12.76 -8.43 -18.06
C ALA A 290 14.26 -8.62 -18.39
N ALA A 291 14.61 -8.99 -19.62
CA ALA A 291 15.97 -9.28 -20.06
C ALA A 291 16.62 -8.14 -20.84
N ASP A 292 15.85 -7.31 -21.54
CA ASP A 292 16.38 -6.30 -22.47
C ASP A 292 16.70 -4.94 -21.82
N GLU A 293 16.09 -4.61 -20.67
CA GLU A 293 16.34 -3.33 -20.00
C GLU A 293 17.66 -3.24 -19.20
N ARG A 294 18.43 -4.31 -19.10
CA ARG A 294 19.76 -4.30 -18.46
C ARG A 294 20.87 -3.69 -19.31
N SER A 295 20.60 -3.25 -20.52
CA SER A 295 21.61 -2.72 -21.44
C SER A 295 21.63 -1.19 -21.56
N SER A 296 20.88 -0.46 -20.74
CA SER A 296 20.85 1.01 -20.76
C SER A 296 21.16 1.63 -19.40
N VAL A 297 22.30 1.25 -18.81
CA VAL A 297 22.99 2.03 -17.76
C VAL A 297 24.41 2.26 -18.19
#